data_9fd76d398cf9d8129aa9e3d7a827e534
#
_entry.id   9fd76d398cf9d8129aa9e3d7a827e534
#
_cell.length_a   1.000
_cell.length_b   1.000
_cell.length_c   1.000
_cell.angle_alpha   90.00
_cell.angle_beta   90.00
_cell.angle_gamma   90.00
#
_symmetry.space_group_name_H-M   'P 1'
#
loop_
_entity.id
_entity.type
_entity.pdbx_description
1 polymer ?
#
loop_
_entity_poly.entity_id
_entity_poly.type
_entity_poly.pdbx_seq_one_letter_code
_entity_poly.pdbx_strand_id
1 'polypeptide(L)'
;VEIKIKDFRRRTFVDAKVSAEKKPLSEYLIFDLKNESTLEEISSDGGIFRVNDYDYRRLAESHKKGVHKFCISKDVFDYDIILSMPKIKTHQKTGITCALKNLVGINGDKDYLPHHRVGGTNVGGDCYPGGNILRRASEFFLDAANSNQGKFWYYWLRLASRILWKLSRPNRMQNLGAAWSGNDTCWRMVMDLNKIALYGKPDSTISDSKKRVLYSLSDGIVGGQGDGPLYPKPLPLGIVMFTNSLYLNDVAVCKLFGFDMEKIPLIKKAFEYCDFENSEIEIDGRKVANLDELSGESIKVEPPPGWKDSLCGGKRNLS
;
A
#
# COMPACT_ATOMS: atom_id res chain seq x y z
N VAL A 1 -17.94 -18.80 -22.72
CA VAL A 1 -17.47 -17.63 -21.99
C VAL A 1 -16.11 -17.25 -22.56
N GLU A 2 -15.99 -16.05 -23.09
CA GLU A 2 -14.70 -15.52 -23.56
C GLU A 2 -13.93 -14.94 -22.36
N ILE A 3 -12.69 -15.38 -22.16
CA ILE A 3 -11.80 -14.84 -21.12
C ILE A 3 -10.79 -13.91 -21.78
N LYS A 4 -10.77 -12.65 -21.36
CA LYS A 4 -9.77 -11.65 -21.79
C LYS A 4 -8.74 -11.45 -20.70
N ILE A 5 -7.46 -11.58 -21.02
CA ILE A 5 -6.35 -11.32 -20.10
C ILE A 5 -5.76 -9.94 -20.44
N LYS A 6 -5.65 -9.07 -19.45
CA LYS A 6 -5.15 -7.72 -19.61
C LYS A 6 -4.15 -7.34 -18.52
N ASP A 7 -2.99 -6.83 -18.89
CA ASP A 7 -2.04 -6.23 -17.96
C ASP A 7 -2.36 -4.73 -17.83
N PHE A 8 -2.69 -4.27 -16.62
CA PHE A 8 -3.01 -2.86 -16.38
C PHE A 8 -1.79 -1.95 -16.33
N ARG A 9 -0.57 -2.50 -16.27
CA ARG A 9 0.64 -1.70 -16.19
C ARG A 9 0.89 -0.92 -17.48
N ARG A 10 1.03 0.37 -17.36
CA ARG A 10 1.42 1.26 -18.44
C ARG A 10 2.92 1.21 -18.71
N ARG A 11 3.70 1.07 -17.65
CA ARG A 11 5.17 0.95 -17.66
C ARG A 11 5.61 -0.09 -16.63
N THR A 12 6.71 -0.75 -16.91
CA THR A 12 7.34 -1.69 -15.98
C THR A 12 8.77 -1.25 -15.67
N PHE A 13 9.27 -1.64 -14.52
CA PHE A 13 10.65 -1.44 -14.13
C PHE A 13 11.41 -2.75 -14.37
N VAL A 14 12.30 -2.75 -15.34
CA VAL A 14 13.11 -3.90 -15.73
C VAL A 14 14.56 -3.45 -15.90
N ASP A 15 15.52 -4.24 -15.42
CA ASP A 15 16.97 -3.99 -15.54
C ASP A 15 17.39 -2.58 -15.14
N ALA A 16 16.91 -2.13 -13.98
CA ALA A 16 17.18 -0.79 -13.45
C ALA A 16 16.71 0.38 -14.33
N LYS A 17 15.76 0.13 -15.22
CA LYS A 17 15.17 1.14 -16.09
C LYS A 17 13.64 1.03 -16.08
N VAL A 18 12.97 2.16 -16.20
CA VAL A 18 11.54 2.17 -16.57
C VAL A 18 11.46 1.81 -18.06
N SER A 19 10.63 0.83 -18.38
CA SER A 19 10.43 0.37 -19.75
C SER A 19 10.07 1.54 -20.69
N ALA A 20 10.65 1.56 -21.87
CA ALA A 20 10.33 2.53 -22.91
C ALA A 20 8.95 2.26 -23.55
N GLU A 21 8.51 1.01 -23.54
CA GLU A 21 7.19 0.62 -24.03
C GLU A 21 6.12 1.10 -23.07
N LYS A 22 5.34 2.06 -23.53
CA LYS A 22 4.22 2.63 -22.78
C LYS A 22 2.94 2.31 -23.52
N LYS A 23 1.97 1.78 -22.82
CA LYS A 23 0.61 1.85 -23.32
C LYS A 23 0.21 3.32 -23.42
N PRO A 24 -0.55 3.72 -24.44
CA PRO A 24 -0.98 5.10 -24.59
C PRO A 24 -1.83 5.54 -23.39
N LEU A 25 -1.71 6.81 -23.01
CA LEU A 25 -2.48 7.35 -21.88
C LEU A 25 -4.00 7.28 -22.14
N SER A 26 -4.40 7.19 -23.41
CA SER A 26 -5.80 7.01 -23.84
C SER A 26 -6.45 5.70 -23.34
N GLU A 27 -5.68 4.71 -22.88
CA GLU A 27 -6.21 3.49 -22.23
C GLU A 27 -6.48 3.68 -20.73
N TYR A 28 -6.22 4.87 -20.20
CA TYR A 28 -6.34 5.18 -18.79
C TYR A 28 -7.23 6.40 -18.55
N LEU A 29 -7.80 6.47 -17.36
CA LEU A 29 -8.49 7.64 -16.83
C LEU A 29 -7.63 8.26 -15.73
N ILE A 30 -7.55 9.60 -15.75
CA ILE A 30 -6.86 10.36 -14.70
C ILE A 30 -7.90 10.90 -13.74
N PHE A 31 -7.98 10.31 -12.55
CA PHE A 31 -8.81 10.82 -11.47
C PHE A 31 -8.00 11.81 -10.65
N ASP A 32 -8.50 13.00 -10.45
CA ASP A 32 -7.94 13.99 -9.53
C ASP A 32 -8.90 14.19 -8.35
N LEU A 33 -8.53 13.64 -7.20
CA LEU A 33 -9.33 13.73 -5.99
C LEU A 33 -9.22 15.09 -5.27
N LYS A 34 -8.25 15.92 -5.66
CA LYS A 34 -8.05 17.26 -5.08
C LYS A 34 -8.08 17.21 -3.54
N ASN A 35 -8.85 18.10 -2.92
CA ASN A 35 -8.99 18.20 -1.46
C ASN A 35 -9.75 17.02 -0.83
N GLU A 36 -10.38 16.16 -1.63
CA GLU A 36 -11.06 14.96 -1.14
C GLU A 36 -10.13 13.75 -0.98
N SER A 37 -8.87 13.88 -1.41
CA SER A 37 -7.85 12.86 -1.20
C SER A 37 -7.48 12.78 0.28
N THR A 38 -7.30 11.58 0.77
CA THR A 38 -6.74 11.36 2.12
C THR A 38 -5.28 11.81 2.23
N LEU A 39 -4.59 12.03 1.10
CA LEU A 39 -3.23 12.56 1.05
C LEU A 39 -3.18 14.08 1.29
N GLU A 40 -4.29 14.81 1.13
CA GLU A 40 -4.30 16.28 1.22
C GLU A 40 -3.79 16.79 2.57
N GLU A 41 -4.16 16.14 3.68
CA GLU A 41 -3.75 16.51 5.03
C GLU A 41 -2.22 16.52 5.22
N ILE A 42 -1.52 15.68 4.46
CA ILE A 42 -0.06 15.49 4.57
C ILE A 42 0.69 16.11 3.39
N SER A 43 0.00 16.85 2.54
CA SER A 43 0.54 17.44 1.31
C SER A 43 1.16 18.81 1.52
N SER A 44 2.11 19.15 0.65
CA SER A 44 2.69 20.48 0.52
C SER A 44 2.94 20.79 -0.96
N ASP A 45 3.30 22.03 -1.25
CA ASP A 45 3.61 22.45 -2.63
C ASP A 45 4.99 21.94 -3.12
N GLY A 46 5.79 21.36 -2.23
CA GLY A 46 7.21 21.10 -2.44
C GLY A 46 7.58 19.74 -3.08
N GLY A 47 6.66 18.99 -3.66
CA GLY A 47 6.99 17.70 -4.29
C GLY A 47 7.63 16.70 -3.32
N ILE A 48 7.03 16.53 -2.15
CA ILE A 48 7.55 15.73 -1.03
C ILE A 48 7.35 14.21 -1.21
N PHE A 49 6.42 13.81 -2.05
CA PHE A 49 6.09 12.40 -2.24
C PHE A 49 7.13 11.64 -3.05
N ARG A 50 7.29 10.38 -2.73
CA ARG A 50 8.23 9.46 -3.38
C ARG A 50 7.59 8.10 -3.64
N VAL A 51 8.08 7.46 -4.67
CA VAL A 51 7.90 6.03 -4.93
C VAL A 51 9.26 5.42 -5.24
N ASN A 52 9.53 4.23 -4.75
CA ASN A 52 10.83 3.59 -4.92
C ASN A 52 11.12 3.36 -6.41
N ASP A 53 12.38 3.61 -6.82
CA ASP A 53 12.90 3.35 -8.15
C ASP A 53 12.31 4.20 -9.30
N TYR A 54 11.57 5.26 -9.00
CA TYR A 54 10.98 6.17 -9.99
C TYR A 54 11.41 7.62 -9.76
N ASP A 55 11.38 8.42 -10.83
CA ASP A 55 11.72 9.84 -10.77
C ASP A 55 10.64 10.62 -10.01
N TYR A 56 11.02 11.18 -8.87
CA TYR A 56 10.10 11.92 -7.99
C TYR A 56 9.51 13.17 -8.62
N ARG A 57 10.17 13.77 -9.61
CA ARG A 57 9.69 14.99 -10.29
C ARG A 57 8.36 14.75 -11.00
N ARG A 58 8.16 13.55 -11.56
CA ARG A 58 6.90 13.16 -12.19
C ARG A 58 5.80 12.95 -11.16
N LEU A 59 6.15 12.38 -10.01
CA LEU A 59 5.20 12.20 -8.92
C LEU A 59 4.77 13.57 -8.33
N ALA A 60 5.67 14.56 -8.29
CA ALA A 60 5.38 15.91 -7.85
C ALA A 60 4.35 16.65 -8.73
N GLU A 61 4.23 16.27 -10.00
CA GLU A 61 3.20 16.79 -10.90
C GLU A 61 1.82 16.19 -10.62
N SER A 62 1.79 14.98 -10.07
CA SER A 62 0.58 14.21 -9.80
C SER A 62 0.06 14.40 -8.38
N HIS A 63 0.95 14.66 -7.41
CA HIS A 63 0.60 14.78 -5.99
C HIS A 63 1.28 15.98 -5.34
N LYS A 64 0.48 16.98 -5.02
CA LYS A 64 0.82 18.17 -4.26
C LYS A 64 -0.46 18.74 -3.66
N LYS A 65 -0.35 19.75 -2.81
CA LYS A 65 -1.52 20.40 -2.21
C LYS A 65 -2.57 20.78 -3.26
N GLY A 66 -3.81 20.35 -3.04
CA GLY A 66 -4.96 20.59 -3.95
C GLY A 66 -4.96 19.74 -5.23
N VAL A 67 -3.99 18.83 -5.42
CA VAL A 67 -3.90 17.98 -6.63
C VAL A 67 -3.46 16.56 -6.23
N HIS A 68 -4.32 15.57 -6.45
CA HIS A 68 -4.03 14.17 -6.17
C HIS A 68 -4.53 13.26 -7.28
N LYS A 69 -3.68 13.04 -8.28
CA LYS A 69 -4.01 12.34 -9.52
C LYS A 69 -3.63 10.87 -9.46
N PHE A 70 -4.53 10.02 -9.93
CA PHE A 70 -4.34 8.58 -10.09
C PHE A 70 -4.60 8.15 -11.53
N CYS A 71 -3.78 7.26 -12.08
CA CYS A 71 -3.83 6.80 -13.46
C CYS A 71 -4.47 5.39 -13.52
N ILE A 72 -5.78 5.32 -13.67
CA ILE A 72 -6.55 4.08 -13.56
C ILE A 72 -6.82 3.49 -14.94
N SER A 73 -6.66 2.16 -15.11
CA SER A 73 -7.05 1.49 -16.36
C SER A 73 -8.53 1.67 -16.65
N LYS A 74 -8.89 2.03 -17.88
CA LYS A 74 -10.29 2.17 -18.32
C LYS A 74 -11.09 0.91 -18.12
N ASP A 75 -10.46 -0.25 -18.28
CA ASP A 75 -11.11 -1.55 -18.15
C ASP A 75 -11.79 -1.77 -16.77
N VAL A 76 -11.32 -1.09 -15.74
CA VAL A 76 -11.94 -1.15 -14.40
C VAL A 76 -13.38 -0.64 -14.42
N PHE A 77 -13.69 0.27 -15.36
CA PHE A 77 -14.98 0.97 -15.45
C PHE A 77 -15.95 0.34 -16.44
N ASP A 78 -15.52 -0.72 -17.15
CA ASP A 78 -16.33 -1.47 -18.08
C ASP A 78 -17.18 -2.56 -17.38
N TYR A 79 -16.99 -2.75 -16.07
CA TYR A 79 -17.63 -3.83 -15.29
C TYR A 79 -18.33 -3.30 -14.04
N ASP A 80 -19.50 -3.87 -13.74
CA ASP A 80 -20.28 -3.58 -12.53
C ASP A 80 -19.78 -4.37 -11.31
N ILE A 81 -19.10 -5.49 -11.55
CA ILE A 81 -18.59 -6.38 -10.49
C ILE A 81 -17.10 -6.60 -10.70
N ILE A 82 -16.34 -6.40 -9.64
CA ILE A 82 -14.90 -6.68 -9.59
C ILE A 82 -14.64 -7.71 -8.50
N LEU A 83 -14.05 -8.83 -8.84
CA LEU A 83 -13.54 -9.82 -7.90
C LEU A 83 -12.04 -9.63 -7.73
N SER A 84 -11.65 -9.14 -6.56
CA SER A 84 -10.25 -9.06 -6.15
C SER A 84 -9.79 -10.39 -5.57
N MET A 85 -8.63 -10.89 -6.00
CA MET A 85 -8.06 -12.17 -5.53
C MET A 85 -6.68 -11.93 -4.88
N PRO A 86 -6.62 -11.36 -3.68
CA PRO A 86 -5.37 -11.04 -3.00
C PRO A 86 -4.76 -12.26 -2.31
N LYS A 87 -3.44 -12.21 -2.13
CA LYS A 87 -2.72 -13.09 -1.22
C LYS A 87 -2.63 -12.45 0.17
N ILE A 88 -3.05 -13.16 1.21
CA ILE A 88 -2.94 -12.72 2.61
C ILE A 88 -1.47 -12.72 3.03
N LYS A 89 -0.93 -11.55 3.41
CA LYS A 89 0.47 -11.45 3.89
C LYS A 89 0.75 -10.17 4.67
N THR A 90 1.86 -10.16 5.40
CA THR A 90 2.42 -8.94 6.00
C THR A 90 2.99 -7.98 4.95
N HIS A 91 3.14 -6.71 5.31
CA HIS A 91 3.64 -5.68 4.40
C HIS A 91 4.44 -4.59 5.12
N GLN A 92 5.66 -4.32 4.66
CA GLN A 92 6.61 -3.38 5.26
C GLN A 92 6.08 -1.95 5.45
N LYS A 93 5.19 -1.45 4.57
CA LYS A 93 4.70 -0.05 4.59
C LYS A 93 3.31 0.11 5.20
N THR A 94 2.51 -0.94 5.24
CA THR A 94 1.11 -0.90 5.69
C THR A 94 0.77 -1.94 6.76
N GLY A 95 1.76 -2.65 7.30
CA GLY A 95 1.58 -3.72 8.28
C GLY A 95 1.06 -5.01 7.63
N ILE A 96 -0.08 -4.92 6.96
CA ILE A 96 -0.77 -6.00 6.26
C ILE A 96 -1.02 -5.60 4.82
N THR A 97 -1.10 -6.56 3.91
CA THR A 97 -1.64 -6.41 2.56
C THR A 97 -2.59 -7.57 2.26
N CYS A 98 -3.78 -7.24 1.88
CA CYS A 98 -4.80 -8.15 1.39
C CYS A 98 -5.73 -7.42 0.41
N ALA A 99 -7.04 -7.40 0.64
CA ALA A 99 -8.04 -6.92 -0.29
C ALA A 99 -7.90 -5.42 -0.65
N LEU A 100 -7.77 -4.54 0.34
CA LEU A 100 -7.65 -3.10 0.12
C LEU A 100 -6.42 -2.75 -0.71
N LYS A 101 -5.26 -3.27 -0.31
CA LYS A 101 -4.02 -2.94 -1.00
C LYS A 101 -3.89 -3.62 -2.36
N ASN A 102 -4.62 -4.69 -2.64
CA ASN A 102 -4.63 -5.34 -3.95
C ASN A 102 -5.14 -4.39 -5.05
N LEU A 103 -6.05 -3.48 -4.71
CA LEU A 103 -6.56 -2.46 -5.64
C LEU A 103 -5.52 -1.42 -6.09
N VAL A 104 -4.34 -1.37 -5.47
CA VAL A 104 -3.21 -0.60 -6.05
C VAL A 104 -2.88 -1.06 -7.47
N GLY A 105 -3.19 -2.32 -7.79
CA GLY A 105 -3.00 -2.90 -9.12
C GLY A 105 -3.87 -2.32 -10.24
N ILE A 106 -4.97 -1.61 -9.94
CA ILE A 106 -5.78 -0.94 -10.97
C ILE A 106 -5.10 0.32 -11.52
N ASN A 107 -4.14 0.89 -10.78
CA ASN A 107 -3.37 2.03 -11.24
C ASN A 107 -2.24 1.57 -12.17
N GLY A 108 -2.24 2.09 -13.38
CA GLY A 108 -1.34 1.64 -14.44
C GLY A 108 0.06 2.26 -14.41
N ASP A 109 0.28 3.35 -13.70
CA ASP A 109 1.55 4.07 -13.73
C ASP A 109 2.01 4.49 -12.33
N LYS A 110 3.20 4.02 -11.94
CA LYS A 110 3.76 4.30 -10.61
C LYS A 110 4.13 5.76 -10.37
N ASP A 111 4.24 6.58 -11.41
CA ASP A 111 4.40 8.03 -11.27
C ASP A 111 3.15 8.71 -10.65
N TYR A 112 2.07 7.94 -10.40
CA TYR A 112 0.84 8.36 -9.74
C TYR A 112 0.59 7.65 -8.40
N LEU A 113 1.61 6.99 -7.83
CA LEU A 113 1.47 6.18 -6.61
C LEU A 113 2.43 6.64 -5.51
N PRO A 114 2.07 7.61 -4.67
CA PRO A 114 2.90 8.04 -3.56
C PRO A 114 2.99 6.93 -2.50
N HIS A 115 4.22 6.51 -2.17
CA HIS A 115 4.48 5.45 -1.21
C HIS A 115 5.07 5.93 0.11
N HIS A 116 5.66 7.14 0.11
CA HIS A 116 6.20 7.79 1.30
C HIS A 116 6.52 9.26 1.00
N ARG A 117 6.78 10.03 2.05
CA ARG A 117 7.31 11.39 1.99
C ARG A 117 8.81 11.37 2.29
N VAL A 118 9.56 12.19 1.57
CA VAL A 118 10.99 12.37 1.78
C VAL A 118 11.28 12.92 3.18
N GLY A 119 12.39 12.50 3.76
CA GLY A 119 12.85 12.97 5.07
C GLY A 119 12.32 12.16 6.24
N GLY A 120 12.90 12.45 7.40
CA GLY A 120 12.47 11.86 8.66
C GLY A 120 11.30 12.60 9.29
N THR A 121 10.72 12.01 10.34
CA THR A 121 9.57 12.57 11.04
C THR A 121 9.82 13.95 11.67
N ASN A 122 11.06 14.28 11.96
CA ASN A 122 11.43 15.61 12.48
C ASN A 122 11.25 16.76 11.49
N VAL A 123 11.12 16.47 10.19
CA VAL A 123 10.89 17.45 9.12
C VAL A 123 9.59 17.19 8.35
N GLY A 124 8.66 16.46 8.95
CA GLY A 124 7.36 16.15 8.34
C GLY A 124 7.37 15.03 7.31
N GLY A 125 8.51 14.36 7.09
CA GLY A 125 8.61 13.16 6.27
C GLY A 125 8.15 11.88 7.01
N ASP A 126 8.07 10.78 6.31
CA ASP A 126 7.78 9.47 6.89
C ASP A 126 8.72 8.36 6.39
N CYS A 127 9.84 8.73 5.76
CA CYS A 127 10.81 7.77 5.27
C CYS A 127 11.51 7.02 6.41
N TYR A 128 11.75 7.68 7.55
CA TYR A 128 12.37 7.10 8.76
C TYR A 128 12.02 7.90 10.02
N PRO A 129 12.12 7.29 11.21
CA PRO A 129 11.89 8.01 12.46
C PRO A 129 13.00 9.01 12.77
N GLY A 130 12.64 10.16 13.36
CA GLY A 130 13.56 11.21 13.79
C GLY A 130 14.28 11.91 12.64
N GLY A 131 15.46 12.46 12.92
CA GLY A 131 16.36 13.11 11.98
C GLY A 131 17.71 12.41 11.90
N ASN A 132 18.26 12.26 10.70
CA ASN A 132 19.59 11.69 10.50
C ASN A 132 20.22 12.22 9.21
N ILE A 133 21.38 12.87 9.33
CA ILE A 133 22.06 13.51 8.20
C ILE A 133 22.51 12.52 7.13
N LEU A 134 22.96 11.31 7.53
CA LEU A 134 23.38 10.28 6.59
C LEU A 134 22.19 9.71 5.82
N ARG A 135 21.02 9.56 6.48
CA ARG A 135 19.78 9.14 5.80
C ARG A 135 19.30 10.19 4.81
N ARG A 136 19.35 11.47 5.20
CA ARG A 136 19.01 12.58 4.30
C ARG A 136 19.94 12.61 3.08
N ALA A 137 21.24 12.43 3.28
CA ALA A 137 22.19 12.32 2.18
C ALA A 137 21.93 11.08 1.31
N SER A 138 21.57 9.94 1.93
CA SER A 138 21.16 8.73 1.20
C SER A 138 19.94 8.96 0.29
N GLU A 139 18.90 9.65 0.79
CA GLU A 139 17.74 10.02 -0.02
C GLU A 139 18.10 10.93 -1.18
N PHE A 140 18.95 11.93 -0.96
CA PHE A 140 19.44 12.81 -2.01
C PHE A 140 20.14 12.02 -3.14
N PHE A 141 21.02 11.10 -2.80
CA PHE A 141 21.69 10.26 -3.79
C PHE A 141 20.71 9.28 -4.48
N LEU A 142 19.69 8.80 -3.77
CA LEU A 142 18.66 7.96 -4.38
C LEU A 142 17.79 8.75 -5.37
N ASP A 143 17.38 9.96 -5.03
CA ASP A 143 16.64 10.85 -5.91
C ASP A 143 17.46 11.19 -7.16
N ALA A 144 18.74 11.52 -6.97
CA ALA A 144 19.67 11.76 -8.07
C ALA A 144 19.85 10.51 -8.96
N ALA A 145 19.92 9.32 -8.38
CA ALA A 145 19.95 8.08 -9.15
C ALA A 145 18.69 7.88 -9.97
N ASN A 146 17.51 8.01 -9.34
CA ASN A 146 16.23 7.81 -10.00
C ASN A 146 15.99 8.80 -11.15
N SER A 147 16.53 10.01 -11.04
CA SER A 147 16.51 11.04 -12.11
C SER A 147 17.51 10.77 -13.24
N ASN A 148 18.44 9.83 -13.05
CA ASN A 148 19.48 9.48 -14.01
C ASN A 148 19.41 8.01 -14.46
N GLN A 149 18.23 7.41 -14.43
CA GLN A 149 18.03 6.03 -14.91
C GLN A 149 18.54 5.84 -16.34
N GLY A 150 19.24 4.73 -16.56
CA GLY A 150 19.84 4.41 -17.86
C GLY A 150 21.15 5.14 -18.18
N LYS A 151 21.61 6.07 -17.32
CA LYS A 151 22.91 6.69 -17.46
C LYS A 151 23.97 5.98 -16.62
N PHE A 152 25.24 6.14 -17.00
CA PHE A 152 26.40 5.54 -16.29
C PHE A 152 26.40 5.86 -14.79
N TRP A 153 26.03 7.08 -14.39
CA TRP A 153 26.02 7.55 -13.01
C TRP A 153 24.99 6.86 -12.11
N TYR A 154 23.94 6.28 -12.66
CA TYR A 154 22.85 5.64 -11.92
C TYR A 154 23.34 4.65 -10.87
N TYR A 155 24.24 3.73 -11.28
CA TYR A 155 24.74 2.69 -10.38
C TYR A 155 25.61 3.25 -9.25
N TRP A 156 26.44 4.26 -9.54
CA TRP A 156 27.30 4.89 -8.54
C TRP A 156 26.49 5.70 -7.52
N LEU A 157 25.50 6.46 -7.96
CA LEU A 157 24.62 7.20 -7.09
C LEU A 157 23.79 6.25 -6.20
N ARG A 158 23.31 5.16 -6.76
CA ARG A 158 22.60 4.11 -5.99
C ARG A 158 23.50 3.41 -4.97
N LEU A 159 24.74 3.16 -5.32
CA LEU A 159 25.73 2.58 -4.41
C LEU A 159 26.01 3.55 -3.25
N ALA A 160 26.26 4.83 -3.54
CA ALA A 160 26.45 5.86 -2.54
C ALA A 160 25.26 5.96 -1.57
N SER A 161 24.04 5.99 -2.10
CA SER A 161 22.82 5.96 -1.29
C SER A 161 22.80 4.75 -0.36
N ARG A 162 23.05 3.55 -0.88
CA ARG A 162 23.06 2.30 -0.08
C ARG A 162 24.10 2.30 1.03
N ILE A 163 25.31 2.80 0.73
CA ILE A 163 26.40 2.89 1.71
C ILE A 163 26.01 3.84 2.83
N LEU A 164 25.55 5.06 2.51
CA LEU A 164 25.12 6.05 3.49
C LEU A 164 23.97 5.53 4.35
N TRP A 165 22.99 4.88 3.74
CA TRP A 165 21.89 4.26 4.48
C TRP A 165 22.37 3.17 5.43
N LYS A 166 23.30 2.32 4.98
CA LYS A 166 23.90 1.27 5.82
C LYS A 166 24.70 1.85 6.98
N LEU A 167 25.48 2.88 6.75
CA LEU A 167 26.26 3.56 7.79
C LEU A 167 25.37 4.29 8.81
N SER A 168 24.18 4.74 8.41
CA SER A 168 23.24 5.44 9.27
C SER A 168 22.52 4.58 10.30
N ARG A 169 22.68 3.25 10.24
CA ARG A 169 21.99 2.30 11.14
C ARG A 169 22.76 2.15 12.45
N PRO A 170 22.31 2.75 13.56
CA PRO A 170 22.86 2.40 14.87
C PRO A 170 22.44 1.02 15.35
N ASN A 171 21.24 0.53 15.02
CA ASN A 171 20.72 -0.80 15.38
C ASN A 171 19.61 -1.24 14.45
N ARG A 172 19.76 -2.45 13.87
CA ARG A 172 18.77 -3.32 13.24
C ARG A 172 17.59 -2.60 12.58
N MET A 173 17.44 -2.83 11.27
CA MET A 173 16.15 -2.75 10.60
C MET A 173 15.67 -1.39 10.15
N GLN A 174 15.88 -1.10 8.93
CA GLN A 174 14.91 -0.41 8.09
C GLN A 174 15.38 -0.50 6.67
N ASN A 175 14.61 -1.16 5.83
CA ASN A 175 14.86 -1.12 4.42
C ASN A 175 14.66 0.31 3.91
N LEU A 176 15.40 0.66 2.87
CA LEU A 176 15.28 1.95 2.19
C LEU A 176 13.81 2.20 1.79
N GLY A 177 13.31 3.43 1.94
CA GLY A 177 12.01 3.81 1.40
C GLY A 177 10.80 3.55 2.30
N ALA A 178 10.89 3.95 3.55
CA ALA A 178 9.76 4.00 4.51
C ALA A 178 9.11 2.64 4.83
N ALA A 179 9.92 1.60 4.95
CA ALA A 179 9.48 0.25 5.31
C ALA A 179 9.35 0.09 6.85
N TRP A 180 8.44 0.82 7.48
CA TRP A 180 8.25 0.82 8.92
C TRP A 180 6.84 1.32 9.33
N SER A 181 6.49 1.16 10.61
CA SER A 181 5.15 1.46 11.16
C SER A 181 4.75 2.94 11.14
N GLY A 182 5.70 3.86 10.98
CA GLY A 182 5.42 5.29 10.86
C GLY A 182 5.21 5.79 9.42
N ASN A 183 5.09 4.90 8.44
CA ASN A 183 4.69 5.29 7.09
C ASN A 183 3.24 5.77 7.08
N ASP A 184 3.04 7.07 6.91
CA ASP A 184 1.71 7.71 6.91
C ASP A 184 1.20 8.05 5.51
N THR A 185 1.92 7.67 4.46
CA THR A 185 1.56 7.96 3.07
C THR A 185 0.90 6.76 2.37
N CYS A 186 1.49 5.58 2.49
CA CYS A 186 1.09 4.42 1.67
C CYS A 186 -0.36 3.99 1.92
N TRP A 187 -0.83 4.00 3.16
CA TRP A 187 -2.20 3.63 3.50
C TRP A 187 -3.23 4.63 2.95
N ARG A 188 -2.89 5.92 2.93
CA ARG A 188 -3.75 6.98 2.39
C ARG A 188 -3.96 6.79 0.88
N MET A 189 -2.89 6.53 0.14
CA MET A 189 -2.97 6.17 -1.28
C MET A 189 -3.87 4.94 -1.51
N VAL A 190 -3.78 3.92 -0.64
CA VAL A 190 -4.63 2.73 -0.74
C VAL A 190 -6.10 3.09 -0.56
N MET A 191 -6.44 3.94 0.41
CA MET A 191 -7.82 4.40 0.65
C MET A 191 -8.37 5.18 -0.55
N ASP A 192 -7.59 6.08 -1.13
CA ASP A 192 -7.97 6.85 -2.32
C ASP A 192 -8.25 5.94 -3.53
N LEU A 193 -7.43 4.93 -3.76
CA LEU A 193 -7.64 3.97 -4.84
C LEU A 193 -8.91 3.11 -4.63
N ASN A 194 -9.21 2.75 -3.38
CA ASN A 194 -10.46 2.06 -3.04
C ASN A 194 -11.68 2.97 -3.26
N LYS A 195 -11.59 4.26 -2.91
CA LYS A 195 -12.62 5.26 -3.22
C LYS A 195 -12.87 5.35 -4.72
N ILE A 196 -11.83 5.47 -5.54
CA ILE A 196 -11.95 5.51 -7.00
C ILE A 196 -12.58 4.22 -7.54
N ALA A 197 -12.15 3.05 -7.09
CA ALA A 197 -12.68 1.78 -7.56
C ALA A 197 -14.18 1.64 -7.27
N LEU A 198 -14.66 2.08 -6.11
CA LEU A 198 -16.05 1.99 -5.70
C LEU A 198 -16.95 3.06 -6.33
N TYR A 199 -16.48 4.30 -6.38
CA TYR A 199 -17.29 5.48 -6.68
C TYR A 199 -16.93 6.17 -8.01
N GLY A 200 -15.81 5.79 -8.65
CA GLY A 200 -15.34 6.40 -9.88
C GLY A 200 -16.26 6.15 -11.06
N LYS A 201 -16.40 7.16 -11.92
CA LYS A 201 -17.16 7.11 -13.18
C LYS A 201 -16.22 7.15 -14.40
N PRO A 202 -16.67 6.71 -15.58
CA PRO A 202 -15.88 6.75 -16.82
C PRO A 202 -15.46 8.18 -17.26
N ASP A 203 -16.10 9.21 -16.74
CA ASP A 203 -15.75 10.63 -16.96
C ASP A 203 -14.67 11.16 -16.01
N SER A 204 -14.04 10.27 -15.23
CA SER A 204 -13.01 10.58 -14.21
C SER A 204 -13.53 11.39 -13.01
N THR A 205 -14.83 11.40 -12.76
CA THR A 205 -15.43 12.02 -11.57
C THR A 205 -15.80 10.98 -10.52
N ILE A 206 -15.97 11.42 -9.28
CA ILE A 206 -16.41 10.57 -8.16
C ILE A 206 -17.93 10.77 -7.96
N SER A 207 -18.64 9.69 -7.77
CA SER A 207 -20.08 9.68 -7.48
C SER A 207 -20.35 9.65 -5.99
N ASP A 208 -21.48 10.17 -5.54
CA ASP A 208 -21.94 10.08 -4.15
C ASP A 208 -22.43 8.67 -3.77
N SER A 209 -22.74 7.84 -4.76
CA SER A 209 -23.17 6.44 -4.55
C SER A 209 -22.20 5.46 -5.21
N LYS A 210 -22.05 4.26 -4.62
CA LYS A 210 -21.24 3.17 -5.18
C LYS A 210 -21.69 2.85 -6.61
N LYS A 211 -20.73 2.73 -7.52
CA LYS A 211 -20.96 2.41 -8.94
C LYS A 211 -20.66 0.95 -9.27
N ARG A 212 -19.94 0.26 -8.38
CA ARG A 212 -19.54 -1.14 -8.55
C ARG A 212 -19.65 -1.90 -7.25
N VAL A 213 -19.80 -3.19 -7.39
CA VAL A 213 -19.66 -4.14 -6.28
C VAL A 213 -18.24 -4.70 -6.31
N LEU A 214 -17.55 -4.60 -5.19
CA LEU A 214 -16.23 -5.19 -5.03
C LEU A 214 -16.33 -6.41 -4.11
N TYR A 215 -15.96 -7.57 -4.65
CA TYR A 215 -15.76 -8.79 -3.88
C TYR A 215 -14.29 -9.05 -3.67
N SER A 216 -13.96 -9.73 -2.59
CA SER A 216 -12.63 -10.31 -2.37
C SER A 216 -12.73 -11.81 -2.16
N LEU A 217 -11.89 -12.54 -2.87
CA LEU A 217 -11.59 -13.95 -2.60
C LEU A 217 -10.11 -14.04 -2.20
N SER A 218 -9.87 -13.96 -0.90
CA SER A 218 -8.52 -13.84 -0.34
C SER A 218 -7.89 -15.21 -0.14
N ASP A 219 -6.75 -15.42 -0.79
CA ASP A 219 -5.97 -16.65 -0.68
C ASP A 219 -5.03 -16.59 0.53
N GLY A 220 -5.33 -17.41 1.51
CA GLY A 220 -4.52 -17.70 2.69
C GLY A 220 -4.16 -19.18 2.83
N ILE A 221 -4.31 -20.01 1.80
CA ILE A 221 -3.88 -21.43 1.85
C ILE A 221 -2.42 -21.46 2.29
N VAL A 222 -1.56 -20.73 1.61
CA VAL A 222 -0.21 -20.38 2.06
C VAL A 222 -0.06 -18.88 1.97
N GLY A 223 -0.23 -18.19 3.09
CA GLY A 223 0.00 -16.76 3.23
C GLY A 223 1.48 -16.40 3.32
N GLY A 224 1.76 -15.16 3.71
CA GLY A 224 3.12 -14.67 3.87
C GLY A 224 3.33 -13.87 5.16
N GLN A 225 4.47 -14.04 5.81
CA GLN A 225 4.84 -13.34 7.03
C GLN A 225 6.25 -12.73 6.95
N GLY A 226 6.58 -11.84 7.89
CA GLY A 226 7.91 -11.21 7.97
C GLY A 226 8.11 -10.16 6.89
N ASP A 227 9.16 -10.27 6.08
CA ASP A 227 9.64 -9.24 5.15
C ASP A 227 8.80 -9.13 3.86
N GLY A 228 7.47 -9.07 4.00
CA GLY A 228 6.56 -8.82 2.87
C GLY A 228 6.61 -7.38 2.34
N PRO A 229 6.17 -7.16 1.12
CA PRO A 229 5.46 -8.07 0.23
C PRO A 229 6.39 -8.89 -0.69
N LEU A 230 7.69 -8.54 -0.81
CA LEU A 230 8.59 -9.09 -1.84
C LEU A 230 9.32 -10.36 -1.37
N TYR A 231 9.66 -10.45 -0.10
CA TYR A 231 10.41 -11.57 0.48
C TYR A 231 9.71 -12.15 1.72
N PRO A 232 8.39 -12.44 1.66
CA PRO A 232 7.71 -13.02 2.80
C PRO A 232 8.16 -14.46 3.02
N LYS A 233 8.24 -14.89 4.27
CA LYS A 233 8.33 -16.32 4.62
C LYS A 233 6.96 -16.97 4.44
N PRO A 234 6.90 -18.23 4.01
CA PRO A 234 5.63 -18.96 3.96
C PRO A 234 4.92 -18.98 5.31
N LEU A 235 3.61 -18.80 5.29
CA LEU A 235 2.72 -18.93 6.45
C LEU A 235 1.55 -19.83 6.06
N PRO A 236 1.58 -21.12 6.39
CA PRO A 236 0.49 -22.05 6.10
C PRO A 236 -0.70 -21.71 7.00
N LEU A 237 -1.69 -21.02 6.46
CA LEU A 237 -2.92 -20.65 7.16
C LEU A 237 -4.03 -21.67 6.89
N GLY A 238 -4.07 -22.28 5.70
CA GLY A 238 -5.10 -23.22 5.29
C GLY A 238 -6.48 -22.56 5.07
N ILE A 239 -6.56 -21.24 4.87
CA ILE A 239 -7.83 -20.52 4.80
C ILE A 239 -8.06 -19.89 3.42
N VAL A 240 -9.33 -19.76 3.09
CA VAL A 240 -9.83 -18.92 2.00
C VAL A 240 -10.94 -18.03 2.54
N MET A 241 -10.89 -16.74 2.25
CA MET A 241 -11.90 -15.78 2.73
C MET A 241 -12.62 -15.17 1.54
N PHE A 242 -13.96 -15.17 1.56
CA PHE A 242 -14.79 -14.48 0.60
C PHE A 242 -15.62 -13.39 1.28
N THR A 243 -15.69 -12.21 0.68
CA THR A 243 -16.46 -11.09 1.24
C THR A 243 -16.90 -10.11 0.15
N ASN A 244 -17.97 -9.38 0.41
CA ASN A 244 -18.44 -8.23 -0.36
C ASN A 244 -17.94 -6.88 0.23
N SER A 245 -17.09 -6.91 1.26
CA SER A 245 -16.48 -5.72 1.85
C SER A 245 -14.97 -5.89 1.98
N LEU A 246 -14.20 -5.16 1.17
CA LEU A 246 -12.74 -5.19 1.24
C LEU A 246 -12.22 -4.66 2.59
N TYR A 247 -12.95 -3.71 3.20
CA TYR A 247 -12.63 -3.18 4.52
C TYR A 247 -12.75 -4.26 5.59
N LEU A 248 -13.90 -4.94 5.62
CA LEU A 248 -14.14 -6.03 6.58
C LEU A 248 -13.14 -7.18 6.38
N ASN A 249 -12.77 -7.49 5.13
CA ASN A 249 -11.76 -8.49 4.82
C ASN A 249 -10.43 -8.20 5.53
N ASP A 250 -9.90 -6.99 5.38
CA ASP A 250 -8.59 -6.65 5.91
C ASP A 250 -8.61 -6.49 7.44
N VAL A 251 -9.74 -6.04 8.02
CA VAL A 251 -9.96 -6.05 9.47
C VAL A 251 -9.97 -7.48 10.02
N ALA A 252 -10.67 -8.41 9.35
CA ALA A 252 -10.69 -9.83 9.74
C ALA A 252 -9.30 -10.46 9.67
N VAL A 253 -8.53 -10.19 8.61
CA VAL A 253 -7.12 -10.65 8.51
C VAL A 253 -6.26 -10.10 9.64
N CYS A 254 -6.47 -8.84 10.04
CA CYS A 254 -5.74 -8.23 11.16
C CYS A 254 -6.03 -8.96 12.48
N LYS A 255 -7.31 -9.25 12.74
CA LYS A 255 -7.76 -10.02 13.91
C LYS A 255 -7.16 -11.44 13.92
N LEU A 256 -7.22 -12.14 12.78
CA LEU A 256 -6.66 -13.47 12.61
C LEU A 256 -5.14 -13.49 12.87
N PHE A 257 -4.42 -12.45 12.46
CA PHE A 257 -3.00 -12.29 12.71
C PHE A 257 -2.67 -11.93 14.17
N GLY A 258 -3.68 -11.64 15.00
CA GLY A 258 -3.50 -11.19 16.38
C GLY A 258 -2.79 -9.84 16.46
N PHE A 259 -2.87 -9.01 15.43
CA PHE A 259 -2.27 -7.68 15.42
C PHE A 259 -3.21 -6.65 16.03
N ASP A 260 -2.63 -5.66 16.72
CA ASP A 260 -3.36 -4.53 17.24
C ASP A 260 -3.79 -3.60 16.09
N MET A 261 -5.09 -3.51 15.84
CA MET A 261 -5.68 -2.70 14.76
C MET A 261 -5.34 -1.21 14.92
N GLU A 262 -5.27 -0.70 16.15
CA GLU A 262 -4.94 0.71 16.43
C GLU A 262 -3.51 1.07 16.01
N LYS A 263 -2.63 0.08 15.86
CA LYS A 263 -1.24 0.24 15.44
C LYS A 263 -1.04 0.17 13.93
N ILE A 264 -2.07 -0.16 13.18
CA ILE A 264 -2.02 -0.26 11.71
C ILE A 264 -2.95 0.77 11.09
N PRO A 265 -2.45 1.95 10.66
CA PRO A 265 -3.30 3.05 10.18
C PRO A 265 -4.28 2.65 9.08
N LEU A 266 -3.88 1.79 8.15
CA LEU A 266 -4.77 1.26 7.11
C LEU A 266 -5.97 0.52 7.72
N ILE A 267 -5.74 -0.31 8.72
CA ILE A 267 -6.79 -1.14 9.34
C ILE A 267 -7.67 -0.30 10.26
N LYS A 268 -7.05 0.60 11.03
CA LYS A 268 -7.79 1.57 11.85
C LYS A 268 -8.75 2.38 10.97
N LYS A 269 -8.28 2.89 9.83
CA LYS A 269 -9.13 3.63 8.90
C LYS A 269 -10.17 2.73 8.22
N ALA A 270 -9.81 1.51 7.84
CA ALA A 270 -10.74 0.55 7.25
C ALA A 270 -11.90 0.21 8.20
N PHE A 271 -11.62 0.11 9.50
CA PHE A 271 -12.63 -0.18 10.53
C PHE A 271 -13.77 0.85 10.54
N GLU A 272 -13.47 2.13 10.28
CA GLU A 272 -14.48 3.20 10.20
C GLU A 272 -15.48 3.02 9.04
N TYR A 273 -15.11 2.23 8.01
CA TYR A 273 -15.94 1.94 6.84
C TYR A 273 -16.64 0.57 6.90
N CYS A 274 -16.46 -0.17 8.00
CA CYS A 274 -17.13 -1.46 8.18
C CYS A 274 -18.54 -1.25 8.70
N ASP A 275 -19.50 -1.87 8.02
CA ASP A 275 -20.88 -1.94 8.47
C ASP A 275 -21.11 -3.26 9.23
N PHE A 276 -20.77 -3.28 10.50
CA PHE A 276 -20.87 -4.49 11.32
C PHE A 276 -22.32 -4.87 11.63
N GLU A 277 -23.24 -3.89 11.73
CA GLU A 277 -24.63 -4.13 12.06
C GLU A 277 -25.36 -4.90 10.95
N ASN A 278 -25.01 -4.61 9.68
CA ASN A 278 -25.58 -5.26 8.51
C ASN A 278 -24.70 -6.34 7.91
N SER A 279 -23.61 -6.74 8.62
CA SER A 279 -22.70 -7.77 8.14
C SER A 279 -23.02 -9.12 8.78
N GLU A 280 -23.14 -10.14 7.96
CA GLU A 280 -23.19 -11.53 8.37
C GLU A 280 -21.83 -12.16 8.22
N ILE A 281 -21.32 -12.77 9.30
CA ILE A 281 -20.00 -13.40 9.33
C ILE A 281 -20.19 -14.88 9.56
N GLU A 282 -19.54 -15.68 8.73
CA GLU A 282 -19.56 -17.14 8.82
C GLU A 282 -18.13 -17.69 8.82
N ILE A 283 -17.86 -18.64 9.71
CA ILE A 283 -16.59 -19.37 9.81
C ILE A 283 -16.90 -20.86 9.78
N ASP A 284 -16.37 -21.57 8.79
CA ASP A 284 -16.57 -23.02 8.59
C ASP A 284 -18.04 -23.45 8.69
N GLY A 285 -18.94 -22.68 8.06
CA GLY A 285 -20.39 -22.96 8.04
C GLY A 285 -21.10 -22.56 9.32
N ARG A 286 -20.46 -21.91 10.28
CA ARG A 286 -21.08 -21.38 11.50
C ARG A 286 -21.20 -19.87 11.44
N LYS A 287 -22.37 -19.35 11.67
CA LYS A 287 -22.57 -17.91 11.90
C LYS A 287 -21.92 -17.51 13.21
N VAL A 288 -21.16 -16.43 13.18
CA VAL A 288 -20.51 -15.85 14.35
C VAL A 288 -21.06 -14.44 14.59
N ALA A 289 -21.15 -14.05 15.87
CA ALA A 289 -21.78 -12.79 16.25
C ALA A 289 -20.95 -11.57 15.89
N ASN A 290 -19.62 -11.72 15.89
CA ASN A 290 -18.69 -10.63 15.59
C ASN A 290 -17.29 -11.16 15.24
N LEU A 291 -16.40 -10.26 14.79
CA LEU A 291 -15.01 -10.59 14.46
C LEU A 291 -14.15 -10.94 15.69
N ASP A 292 -14.61 -10.75 16.91
CA ASP A 292 -13.81 -11.06 18.10
C ASP A 292 -13.64 -12.57 18.29
N GLU A 293 -14.54 -13.37 17.71
CA GLU A 293 -14.38 -14.82 17.66
C GLU A 293 -13.12 -15.25 16.87
N LEU A 294 -12.70 -14.48 15.87
CA LEU A 294 -11.43 -14.69 15.16
C LEU A 294 -10.20 -14.47 16.06
N SER A 295 -10.34 -13.69 17.13
CA SER A 295 -9.22 -13.44 18.05
C SER A 295 -8.86 -14.70 18.86
N GLY A 296 -9.83 -15.56 19.12
CA GLY A 296 -9.60 -16.88 19.73
C GLY A 296 -8.82 -17.85 18.82
N GLU A 297 -8.95 -17.65 17.52
CA GLU A 297 -8.25 -18.42 16.47
C GLU A 297 -6.96 -17.71 16.01
N SER A 298 -6.48 -16.69 16.73
CA SER A 298 -5.34 -15.89 16.30
C SER A 298 -4.07 -16.73 16.11
N ILE A 299 -3.39 -16.45 15.01
CA ILE A 299 -2.19 -17.17 14.58
C ILE A 299 -0.96 -16.34 14.92
N LYS A 300 0.08 -16.99 15.45
CA LYS A 300 1.34 -16.30 15.70
C LYS A 300 2.04 -15.96 14.38
N VAL A 301 1.94 -14.71 13.96
CA VAL A 301 2.50 -14.20 12.71
C VAL A 301 3.75 -13.37 12.99
N GLU A 302 4.82 -13.60 12.23
CA GLU A 302 6.01 -12.75 12.27
C GLU A 302 5.69 -11.40 11.60
N PRO A 303 5.70 -10.26 12.34
CA PRO A 303 5.46 -8.96 11.75
C PRO A 303 6.61 -8.54 10.82
N PRO A 304 6.38 -7.57 9.92
CA PRO A 304 7.47 -6.99 9.13
C PRO A 304 8.55 -6.39 10.04
N PRO A 305 9.83 -6.42 9.62
CA PRO A 305 10.94 -5.96 10.45
C PRO A 305 10.73 -4.58 11.10
N GLY A 306 10.24 -3.60 10.36
CA GLY A 306 9.98 -2.24 10.85
C GLY A 306 8.71 -2.09 11.70
N TRP A 307 8.01 -3.17 12.01
CA TRP A 307 6.75 -3.20 12.78
C TRP A 307 6.83 -4.01 14.08
N LYS A 308 7.96 -4.68 14.35
CA LYS A 308 8.09 -5.59 15.50
C LYS A 308 7.77 -4.91 16.82
N ASP A 309 8.30 -3.72 17.05
CA ASP A 309 8.10 -2.99 18.30
C ASP A 309 6.68 -2.44 18.44
N SER A 310 6.01 -2.12 17.35
CA SER A 310 4.64 -1.60 17.36
C SER A 310 3.60 -2.71 17.49
N LEU A 311 3.75 -3.84 16.81
CA LEU A 311 2.74 -4.91 16.79
C LEU A 311 2.92 -5.97 17.89
N CYS A 312 4.14 -6.17 18.40
CA CYS A 312 4.43 -7.17 19.43
C CYS A 312 4.56 -6.59 20.86
N GLY A 313 4.52 -5.29 21.03
CA GLY A 313 4.77 -4.60 22.32
C GLY A 313 3.65 -4.71 23.36
N GLY A 314 2.49 -5.27 23.03
CA GLY A 314 1.30 -5.30 23.90
C GLY A 314 1.18 -6.47 24.89
N LYS A 315 2.12 -7.43 24.88
CA LYS A 315 2.06 -8.62 25.75
C LYS A 315 3.22 -8.75 26.75
N ARG A 316 3.75 -7.65 27.24
CA ARG A 316 4.74 -7.68 28.34
C ARG A 316 4.20 -7.08 29.64
N ASN A 317 3.01 -7.44 30.06
CA ASN A 317 2.59 -7.28 31.45
C ASN A 317 1.42 -8.20 31.73
N LEU A 318 1.66 -9.48 31.87
CA LEU A 318 0.88 -10.40 32.68
C LEU A 318 1.86 -11.49 33.13
N SER A 319 2.60 -11.15 34.18
CA SER A 319 3.17 -12.10 35.12
C SER A 319 2.56 -11.83 36.46
#